data_75fce7e8edd1087db3279bdf7502c088
#
_entry.id   75fce7e8edd1087db3279bdf7502c088
#
_cell.length_a   1.000
_cell.length_b   1.000
_cell.length_c   1.000
_cell.angle_alpha   90.00
_cell.angle_beta   90.00
_cell.angle_gamma   90.00
#
_symmetry.space_group_name_H-M   'P 1'
#
loop_
_entity.id
_entity.type
_entity.pdbx_description
1 polymer ?
#
loop_
_entity_poly.entity_id
_entity_poly.type
_entity_poly.pdbx_seq_one_letter_code
_entity_poly.pdbx_strand_id
1 'polypeptide(L)'
;MTKIKVAPSLLSADFSKLGEEIRQLCKSGADMLHVDVMDGHFVPNLTIGPVVIKDIKKSSTVPLDVHLMMTNPLQYLPAFIDAGADRITLHIEMDDDIDDALDYLRQQGIKRGICLKPKTKAEDLIPYLDKIDFVLIMTVEPGFGGQSFMTDQLKKISDVKKIIQNRPIDIEVDGGINDKTGALCVQNGADILVAGNYIFKASDIKDAILKLKNCEDK
;
A
#
# COMPACT_ATOMS: atom_id res chain seq x y z
N MET A 1 -10.41 -13.65 14.33
CA MET A 1 -10.11 -13.15 12.96
C MET A 1 -9.54 -11.76 13.11
N THR A 2 -8.44 -11.45 12.42
CA THR A 2 -7.85 -10.09 12.40
C THR A 2 -8.78 -9.17 11.62
N LYS A 3 -9.15 -8.03 12.20
CA LYS A 3 -10.02 -7.03 11.54
C LYS A 3 -9.35 -6.51 10.27
N ILE A 4 -10.05 -6.54 9.12
CA ILE A 4 -9.54 -6.01 7.86
C ILE A 4 -9.31 -4.50 7.97
N LYS A 5 -8.13 -4.07 7.54
CA LYS A 5 -7.72 -2.67 7.47
C LYS A 5 -7.96 -2.12 6.06
N VAL A 6 -8.32 -0.85 5.97
CA VAL A 6 -8.56 -0.15 4.69
C VAL A 6 -7.64 1.05 4.58
N ALA A 7 -6.89 1.09 3.48
CA ALA A 7 -5.95 2.14 3.12
C ALA A 7 -6.42 2.86 1.83
N PRO A 8 -7.17 3.97 1.92
CA PRO A 8 -7.50 4.75 0.72
C PRO A 8 -6.25 5.25 0.00
N SER A 9 -6.12 4.95 -1.33
CA SER A 9 -5.02 5.45 -2.15
C SER A 9 -5.28 6.89 -2.59
N LEU A 10 -4.44 7.81 -2.13
CA LEU A 10 -4.52 9.23 -2.45
C LEU A 10 -4.25 9.54 -3.93
N LEU A 11 -3.77 8.57 -4.72
CA LEU A 11 -3.61 8.70 -6.16
C LEU A 11 -4.96 9.00 -6.87
N SER A 12 -6.09 8.62 -6.25
CA SER A 12 -7.45 8.87 -6.78
C SER A 12 -8.11 10.13 -6.22
N ALA A 13 -7.42 10.90 -5.36
CA ALA A 13 -7.92 12.12 -4.73
C ALA A 13 -7.95 13.31 -5.71
N ASP A 14 -8.78 14.31 -5.43
CA ASP A 14 -8.67 15.64 -6.03
C ASP A 14 -7.52 16.39 -5.35
N PHE A 15 -6.36 16.46 -6.00
CA PHE A 15 -5.18 17.13 -5.46
C PHE A 15 -5.38 18.62 -5.18
N SER A 16 -6.37 19.27 -5.82
CA SER A 16 -6.73 20.66 -5.52
C SER A 16 -7.41 20.83 -4.15
N LYS A 17 -7.91 19.73 -3.55
CA LYS A 17 -8.63 19.68 -2.27
C LYS A 17 -8.05 18.61 -1.32
N LEU A 18 -6.82 18.17 -1.56
CA LEU A 18 -6.23 17.01 -0.92
C LEU A 18 -6.36 17.04 0.62
N GLY A 19 -6.11 18.18 1.26
CA GLY A 19 -6.24 18.29 2.72
C GLY A 19 -7.67 18.12 3.24
N GLU A 20 -8.70 18.49 2.46
CA GLU A 20 -10.11 18.30 2.82
C GLU A 20 -10.48 16.82 2.69
N GLU A 21 -10.09 16.19 1.60
CA GLU A 21 -10.35 14.76 1.35
C GLU A 21 -9.65 13.87 2.38
N ILE A 22 -8.40 14.18 2.76
CA ILE A 22 -7.68 13.47 3.83
C ILE A 22 -8.46 13.53 5.13
N ARG A 23 -8.91 14.71 5.55
CA ARG A 23 -9.70 14.85 6.78
C ARG A 23 -11.02 14.07 6.71
N GLN A 24 -11.65 14.03 5.54
CA GLN A 24 -12.87 13.24 5.31
C GLN A 24 -12.60 11.74 5.42
N LEU A 25 -11.53 11.23 4.80
CA LEU A 25 -11.14 9.82 4.86
C LEU A 25 -10.86 9.38 6.32
N CYS A 26 -10.10 10.19 7.07
CA CYS A 26 -9.82 9.93 8.48
C CYS A 26 -11.12 9.86 9.33
N LYS A 27 -12.05 10.81 9.13
CA LYS A 27 -13.36 10.81 9.83
C LYS A 27 -14.26 9.64 9.39
N SER A 28 -14.08 9.15 8.17
CA SER A 28 -14.83 8.02 7.61
C SER A 28 -14.30 6.66 8.05
N GLY A 29 -13.22 6.63 8.82
CA GLY A 29 -12.70 5.41 9.44
C GLY A 29 -11.64 4.69 8.62
N ALA A 30 -10.90 5.39 7.75
CA ALA A 30 -9.67 4.84 7.16
C ALA A 30 -8.69 4.41 8.27
N ASP A 31 -8.00 3.30 8.10
CA ASP A 31 -7.01 2.81 9.08
C ASP A 31 -5.61 3.40 8.82
N MET A 32 -5.33 3.76 7.57
CA MET A 32 -4.13 4.46 7.12
C MET A 32 -4.43 5.16 5.79
N LEU A 33 -3.50 5.94 5.25
CA LEU A 33 -3.60 6.54 3.92
C LEU A 33 -2.46 6.00 3.06
N HIS A 34 -2.80 5.43 1.91
CA HIS A 34 -1.82 4.92 0.95
C HIS A 34 -1.37 6.04 0.01
N VAL A 35 -0.06 6.22 -0.12
CA VAL A 35 0.58 7.33 -0.83
C VAL A 35 1.52 6.78 -1.89
N ASP A 36 1.09 6.82 -3.15
CA ASP A 36 1.83 6.32 -4.30
C ASP A 36 2.86 7.35 -4.79
N VAL A 37 4.15 7.06 -4.60
CA VAL A 37 5.28 7.87 -5.05
C VAL A 37 5.89 7.24 -6.29
N MET A 38 5.93 8.01 -7.39
CA MET A 38 6.44 7.55 -8.68
C MET A 38 7.47 8.55 -9.24
N ASP A 39 8.59 8.04 -9.74
CA ASP A 39 9.74 8.83 -10.22
C ASP A 39 9.79 9.02 -11.75
N GLY A 40 8.86 8.41 -12.50
CA GLY A 40 8.85 8.43 -13.96
C GLY A 40 9.89 7.52 -14.64
N HIS A 41 10.65 6.73 -13.86
CA HIS A 41 11.65 5.78 -14.34
C HIS A 41 11.25 4.35 -14.03
N PHE A 42 10.95 4.06 -12.77
CA PHE A 42 10.49 2.73 -12.34
C PHE A 42 9.12 2.36 -12.94
N VAL A 43 8.25 3.38 -13.05
CA VAL A 43 6.96 3.32 -13.75
C VAL A 43 6.80 4.56 -14.64
N PRO A 44 6.03 4.48 -15.76
CA PRO A 44 5.89 5.59 -16.71
C PRO A 44 4.89 6.67 -16.24
N ASN A 45 5.01 7.08 -14.99
CA ASN A 45 4.19 8.12 -14.34
C ASN A 45 4.99 8.86 -13.28
N LEU A 46 4.65 10.12 -13.06
CA LEU A 46 5.19 10.99 -12.00
C LEU A 46 4.06 11.37 -11.06
N THR A 47 4.28 11.32 -9.74
CA THR A 47 3.27 11.74 -8.77
C THR A 47 3.80 12.80 -7.82
N ILE A 48 4.07 12.43 -6.58
CA ILE A 48 4.41 13.36 -5.49
C ILE A 48 5.71 12.94 -4.81
N GLY A 49 6.26 13.85 -4.02
CA GLY A 49 7.48 13.62 -3.26
C GLY A 49 7.36 14.08 -1.80
N PRO A 50 8.48 14.07 -1.04
CA PRO A 50 8.50 14.37 0.40
C PRO A 50 7.84 15.70 0.79
N VAL A 51 7.93 16.73 -0.05
CA VAL A 51 7.31 18.04 0.21
C VAL A 51 5.78 17.92 0.36
N VAL A 52 5.12 17.18 -0.53
CA VAL A 52 3.67 16.97 -0.49
C VAL A 52 3.30 16.03 0.66
N ILE A 53 4.09 14.97 0.90
CA ILE A 53 3.87 14.03 2.01
C ILE A 53 3.88 14.75 3.37
N LYS A 54 4.77 15.71 3.56
CA LYS A 54 4.81 16.54 4.76
C LYS A 54 3.50 17.32 5.00
N ASP A 55 2.87 17.79 3.94
CA ASP A 55 1.58 18.50 4.05
C ASP A 55 0.39 17.51 4.21
N ILE A 56 0.44 16.34 3.58
CA ILE A 56 -0.48 15.22 3.83
C ILE A 56 -0.46 14.86 5.31
N LYS A 57 0.74 14.68 5.90
CA LYS A 57 0.89 14.33 7.32
C LYS A 57 0.23 15.31 8.27
N LYS A 58 0.30 16.61 7.99
CA LYS A 58 -0.37 17.65 8.81
C LYS A 58 -1.90 17.54 8.81
N SER A 59 -2.47 16.98 7.75
CA SER A 59 -3.93 16.82 7.58
C SER A 59 -4.43 15.44 8.03
N SER A 60 -3.53 14.46 8.21
CA SER A 60 -3.86 13.09 8.58
C SER A 60 -3.83 12.87 10.08
N THR A 61 -4.83 12.11 10.59
CA THR A 61 -4.85 11.57 11.97
C THR A 61 -4.57 10.07 12.02
N VAL A 62 -4.30 9.47 10.85
CA VAL A 62 -3.96 8.05 10.71
C VAL A 62 -2.56 7.90 10.09
N PRO A 63 -1.92 6.73 10.20
CA PRO A 63 -0.60 6.49 9.61
C PRO A 63 -0.56 6.75 8.11
N LEU A 64 0.61 7.20 7.61
CA LEU A 64 0.92 7.27 6.19
C LEU A 64 1.68 6.02 5.78
N ASP A 65 1.13 5.31 4.82
CA ASP A 65 1.69 4.14 4.17
C ASP A 65 2.23 4.55 2.80
N VAL A 66 3.54 4.72 2.71
CA VAL A 66 4.21 5.33 1.54
C VAL A 66 4.77 4.23 0.65
N HIS A 67 4.21 4.11 -0.55
CA HIS A 67 4.59 3.13 -1.55
C HIS A 67 5.55 3.76 -2.57
N LEU A 68 6.82 3.33 -2.56
CA LEU A 68 7.88 3.89 -3.39
C LEU A 68 8.03 3.07 -4.68
N MET A 69 7.47 3.57 -5.77
CA MET A 69 7.69 3.09 -7.14
C MET A 69 8.83 3.92 -7.77
N MET A 70 10.05 3.68 -7.27
CA MET A 70 11.26 4.42 -7.63
C MET A 70 12.40 3.45 -7.95
N THR A 71 13.25 3.84 -8.89
CA THR A 71 14.42 3.06 -9.32
C THR A 71 15.46 2.98 -8.20
N ASN A 72 15.80 4.14 -7.60
CA ASN A 72 16.80 4.26 -6.54
C ASN A 72 16.21 4.94 -5.29
N PRO A 73 15.37 4.26 -4.48
CA PRO A 73 14.70 4.87 -3.34
C PRO A 73 15.63 5.15 -2.15
N LEU A 74 16.74 4.41 -1.98
CA LEU A 74 17.60 4.43 -0.79
C LEU A 74 18.07 5.86 -0.43
N GLN A 75 18.51 6.63 -1.41
CA GLN A 75 18.98 8.01 -1.21
C GLN A 75 17.88 8.98 -0.72
N TYR A 76 16.59 8.64 -0.93
CA TYR A 76 15.45 9.49 -0.57
C TYR A 76 14.75 9.04 0.73
N LEU A 77 15.07 7.87 1.27
CA LEU A 77 14.45 7.35 2.51
C LEU A 77 14.50 8.38 3.66
N PRO A 78 15.64 9.07 3.92
CA PRO A 78 15.68 10.10 4.97
C PRO A 78 14.63 11.18 4.78
N ALA A 79 14.45 11.67 3.55
CA ALA A 79 13.50 12.74 3.25
C ALA A 79 12.03 12.29 3.40
N PHE A 80 11.70 11.03 3.06
CA PHE A 80 10.36 10.47 3.26
C PHE A 80 10.04 10.26 4.73
N ILE A 81 11.02 9.82 5.53
CA ILE A 81 10.90 9.65 6.98
C ILE A 81 10.67 11.01 7.65
N ASP A 82 11.50 12.01 7.32
CA ASP A 82 11.38 13.39 7.83
C ASP A 82 10.05 14.05 7.42
N ALA A 83 9.49 13.66 6.27
CA ALA A 83 8.17 14.09 5.83
C ALA A 83 7.02 13.45 6.62
N GLY A 84 7.28 12.39 7.40
CA GLY A 84 6.31 11.76 8.29
C GLY A 84 5.72 10.45 7.77
N ALA A 85 6.43 9.71 6.92
CA ALA A 85 6.07 8.34 6.56
C ALA A 85 6.12 7.45 7.83
N ASP A 86 5.04 6.72 8.12
CA ASP A 86 4.97 5.78 9.24
C ASP A 86 5.31 4.35 8.79
N ARG A 87 5.04 4.06 7.52
CA ARG A 87 5.31 2.81 6.82
C ARG A 87 5.89 3.13 5.45
N ILE A 88 6.86 2.36 5.00
CA ILE A 88 7.44 2.48 3.66
C ILE A 88 7.48 1.11 3.00
N THR A 89 6.93 1.06 1.78
CA THR A 89 6.95 -0.11 0.91
C THR A 89 7.96 0.11 -0.21
N LEU A 90 8.87 -0.84 -0.37
CA LEU A 90 9.89 -0.88 -1.41
C LEU A 90 9.61 -2.01 -2.39
N HIS A 91 9.76 -1.77 -3.67
CA HIS A 91 9.69 -2.85 -4.65
C HIS A 91 10.93 -3.75 -4.58
N ILE A 92 10.73 -5.07 -4.59
CA ILE A 92 11.87 -6.01 -4.65
C ILE A 92 12.64 -5.87 -5.97
N GLU A 93 12.02 -5.29 -6.97
CA GLU A 93 12.55 -5.06 -8.33
C GLU A 93 13.28 -3.71 -8.49
N MET A 94 13.56 -2.98 -7.40
CA MET A 94 14.34 -1.74 -7.44
C MET A 94 15.82 -2.01 -7.74
N ASP A 95 16.58 -0.99 -8.16
CA ASP A 95 18.00 -1.14 -8.50
C ASP A 95 18.92 -1.07 -7.27
N ASP A 96 18.48 -0.40 -6.18
CA ASP A 96 19.22 -0.32 -4.92
C ASP A 96 19.24 -1.67 -4.20
N ASP A 97 20.21 -1.85 -3.28
CA ASP A 97 20.24 -3.00 -2.38
C ASP A 97 19.07 -2.93 -1.38
N ILE A 98 18.17 -3.92 -1.47
CA ILE A 98 16.97 -3.97 -0.64
C ILE A 98 17.30 -4.25 0.83
N ASP A 99 18.36 -5.00 1.12
CA ASP A 99 18.79 -5.31 2.49
C ASP A 99 19.26 -4.03 3.19
N ASP A 100 20.07 -3.22 2.52
CA ASP A 100 20.53 -1.92 3.04
C ASP A 100 19.36 -0.99 3.33
N ALA A 101 18.37 -0.94 2.42
CA ALA A 101 17.19 -0.11 2.57
C ALA A 101 16.31 -0.57 3.75
N LEU A 102 16.05 -1.88 3.88
CA LEU A 102 15.26 -2.45 5.00
C LEU A 102 15.98 -2.26 6.34
N ASP A 103 17.30 -2.43 6.40
CA ASP A 103 18.09 -2.21 7.61
C ASP A 103 18.10 -0.75 8.01
N TYR A 104 18.18 0.18 7.05
CA TYR A 104 18.05 1.61 7.31
C TYR A 104 16.69 1.96 7.91
N LEU A 105 15.60 1.51 7.29
CA LEU A 105 14.23 1.74 7.78
C LEU A 105 14.04 1.17 9.20
N ARG A 106 14.62 -0.01 9.50
CA ARG A 106 14.60 -0.61 10.84
C ARG A 106 15.27 0.29 11.87
N GLN A 107 16.44 0.85 11.55
CA GLN A 107 17.17 1.75 12.44
C GLN A 107 16.38 3.03 12.74
N GLN A 108 15.55 3.48 11.81
CA GLN A 108 14.69 4.66 11.97
C GLN A 108 13.33 4.35 12.62
N GLY A 109 13.04 3.08 12.95
CA GLY A 109 11.78 2.68 13.57
C GLY A 109 10.57 2.72 12.64
N ILE A 110 10.79 2.71 11.31
CA ILE A 110 9.74 2.72 10.28
C ILE A 110 9.28 1.30 10.00
N LYS A 111 7.96 1.10 9.82
CA LYS A 111 7.39 -0.16 9.35
C LYS A 111 7.82 -0.44 7.91
N ARG A 112 8.33 -1.65 7.67
CA ARG A 112 9.00 -2.03 6.42
C ARG A 112 8.16 -2.98 5.61
N GLY A 113 7.88 -2.61 4.37
CA GLY A 113 7.17 -3.45 3.41
C GLY A 113 8.01 -3.77 2.19
N ILE A 114 7.79 -4.97 1.64
CA ILE A 114 8.26 -5.32 0.30
C ILE A 114 7.04 -5.44 -0.61
N CYS A 115 7.12 -4.82 -1.79
CA CYS A 115 6.14 -4.92 -2.85
C CYS A 115 6.59 -5.93 -3.91
N LEU A 116 5.63 -6.74 -4.38
CA LEU A 116 5.80 -7.65 -5.51
C LEU A 116 4.96 -7.20 -6.70
N LYS A 117 5.59 -6.96 -7.85
CA LYS A 117 4.90 -6.77 -9.14
C LYS A 117 4.13 -8.04 -9.54
N PRO A 118 3.16 -7.94 -10.49
CA PRO A 118 2.37 -9.11 -10.90
C PRO A 118 3.19 -10.30 -11.42
N LYS A 119 4.34 -10.04 -12.04
CA LYS A 119 5.22 -11.10 -12.59
C LYS A 119 6.22 -11.69 -11.60
N THR A 120 6.47 -11.01 -10.48
CA THR A 120 7.42 -11.42 -9.44
C THR A 120 6.83 -12.54 -8.61
N LYS A 121 7.62 -13.55 -8.29
CA LYS A 121 7.15 -14.74 -7.59
C LYS A 121 7.03 -14.50 -6.08
N ALA A 122 6.11 -15.22 -5.43
CA ALA A 122 5.95 -15.16 -3.97
C ALA A 122 7.20 -15.66 -3.22
N GLU A 123 7.90 -16.64 -3.79
CA GLU A 123 9.10 -17.25 -3.22
C GLU A 123 10.27 -16.26 -3.10
N ASP A 124 10.29 -15.20 -3.92
CA ASP A 124 11.34 -14.18 -3.88
C ASP A 124 11.34 -13.39 -2.55
N LEU A 125 10.24 -13.46 -1.76
CA LEU A 125 10.16 -12.91 -0.41
C LEU A 125 10.94 -13.69 0.65
N ILE A 126 11.22 -14.97 0.43
CA ILE A 126 11.75 -15.87 1.46
C ILE A 126 12.98 -15.32 2.19
N PRO A 127 13.98 -14.71 1.52
CA PRO A 127 15.16 -14.17 2.19
C PRO A 127 14.86 -13.00 3.15
N TYR A 128 13.71 -12.33 3.01
CA TYR A 128 13.38 -11.08 3.68
C TYR A 128 12.34 -11.21 4.79
N LEU A 129 11.78 -12.41 5.02
CA LEU A 129 10.65 -12.63 5.94
C LEU A 129 10.93 -12.17 7.38
N ASP A 130 12.18 -12.23 7.84
CA ASP A 130 12.57 -11.79 9.19
C ASP A 130 12.93 -10.29 9.24
N LYS A 131 12.87 -9.59 8.10
CA LYS A 131 13.23 -8.18 7.95
C LYS A 131 12.05 -7.26 7.67
N ILE A 132 10.85 -7.79 7.40
CA ILE A 132 9.68 -7.03 6.99
C ILE A 132 8.55 -7.13 8.00
N ASP A 133 7.71 -6.11 8.03
CA ASP A 133 6.50 -6.03 8.86
C ASP A 133 5.24 -6.34 8.03
N PHE A 134 5.30 -6.16 6.70
CA PHE A 134 4.20 -6.43 5.77
C PHE A 134 4.71 -6.67 4.35
N VAL A 135 3.84 -7.23 3.51
CA VAL A 135 4.08 -7.40 2.08
C VAL A 135 2.94 -6.78 1.29
N LEU A 136 3.26 -5.99 0.28
CA LEU A 136 2.30 -5.45 -0.68
C LEU A 136 2.30 -6.29 -1.95
N ILE A 137 1.13 -6.78 -2.34
CA ILE A 137 0.95 -7.54 -3.58
C ILE A 137 0.19 -6.68 -4.57
N MET A 138 0.85 -6.35 -5.69
CA MET A 138 0.19 -5.64 -6.79
C MET A 138 -0.80 -6.55 -7.50
N THR A 139 -2.04 -6.12 -7.56
CA THR A 139 -3.13 -6.79 -8.29
C THR A 139 -3.48 -6.07 -9.59
N VAL A 140 -2.61 -5.16 -10.01
CA VAL A 140 -2.51 -4.48 -11.33
C VAL A 140 -1.04 -4.23 -11.64
N GLU A 141 -0.70 -3.84 -12.88
CA GLU A 141 0.64 -3.31 -13.15
C GLU A 141 0.77 -1.94 -12.47
N PRO A 142 1.87 -1.68 -11.70
CA PRO A 142 2.05 -0.41 -11.01
C PRO A 142 2.18 0.78 -11.98
N GLY A 143 1.75 1.99 -11.54
CA GLY A 143 1.92 3.23 -12.29
C GLY A 143 0.66 4.06 -12.52
N PHE A 144 -0.52 3.46 -12.62
CA PHE A 144 -1.77 4.20 -12.88
C PHE A 144 -2.92 3.68 -12.03
N GLY A 145 -3.78 4.60 -11.57
CA GLY A 145 -5.02 4.24 -10.89
C GLY A 145 -6.12 3.78 -11.86
N GLY A 146 -7.15 3.10 -11.32
CA GLY A 146 -8.37 2.75 -12.05
C GLY A 146 -8.26 1.58 -13.03
N GLN A 147 -7.22 0.78 -12.93
CA GLN A 147 -7.02 -0.43 -13.72
C GLN A 147 -7.95 -1.58 -13.26
N SER A 148 -8.15 -2.56 -14.15
CA SER A 148 -8.91 -3.77 -13.86
C SER A 148 -8.09 -4.72 -12.99
N PHE A 149 -8.74 -5.29 -11.98
CA PHE A 149 -8.16 -6.28 -11.07
C PHE A 149 -7.66 -7.54 -11.83
N MET A 150 -6.47 -7.98 -11.52
CA MET A 150 -5.84 -9.19 -12.08
C MET A 150 -6.17 -10.39 -11.19
N THR A 151 -7.14 -11.22 -11.59
CA THR A 151 -7.63 -12.35 -10.78
C THR A 151 -6.61 -13.46 -10.57
N ASP A 152 -5.61 -13.60 -11.43
CA ASP A 152 -4.49 -14.54 -11.29
C ASP A 152 -3.61 -14.21 -10.06
N GLN A 153 -3.61 -12.97 -9.59
CA GLN A 153 -2.87 -12.55 -8.40
C GLN A 153 -3.47 -13.11 -7.09
N LEU A 154 -4.71 -13.60 -7.09
CA LEU A 154 -5.30 -14.28 -5.92
C LEU A 154 -4.47 -15.49 -5.49
N LYS A 155 -3.92 -16.23 -6.46
CA LYS A 155 -3.01 -17.34 -6.16
C LYS A 155 -1.76 -16.86 -5.43
N LYS A 156 -1.16 -15.73 -5.84
CA LYS A 156 0.02 -15.15 -5.20
C LYS A 156 -0.28 -14.76 -3.75
N ILE A 157 -1.45 -14.17 -3.45
CA ILE A 157 -1.87 -13.85 -2.09
C ILE A 157 -1.87 -15.12 -1.23
N SER A 158 -2.51 -16.20 -1.71
CA SER A 158 -2.53 -17.49 -1.00
C SER A 158 -1.15 -18.10 -0.83
N ASP A 159 -0.27 -17.98 -1.81
CA ASP A 159 1.09 -18.52 -1.73
C ASP A 159 1.93 -17.72 -0.73
N VAL A 160 1.84 -16.39 -0.72
CA VAL A 160 2.48 -15.54 0.29
C VAL A 160 1.95 -15.88 1.69
N LYS A 161 0.62 -16.09 1.86
CA LYS A 161 0.04 -16.50 3.14
C LYS A 161 0.65 -17.80 3.67
N LYS A 162 0.90 -18.79 2.79
CA LYS A 162 1.58 -20.05 3.16
C LYS A 162 3.05 -19.81 3.52
N ILE A 163 3.74 -18.92 2.79
CA ILE A 163 5.17 -18.62 3.00
C ILE A 163 5.40 -17.91 4.34
N ILE A 164 4.58 -16.91 4.67
CA ILE A 164 4.72 -16.16 5.93
C ILE A 164 4.35 -17.00 7.17
N GLN A 165 3.51 -18.03 7.01
CA GLN A 165 3.03 -18.90 8.10
C GLN A 165 2.45 -18.10 9.28
N ASN A 166 3.02 -18.28 10.47
CA ASN A 166 2.60 -17.63 11.73
C ASN A 166 3.40 -16.35 12.05
N ARG A 167 4.19 -15.84 11.11
CA ARG A 167 4.93 -14.58 11.32
C ARG A 167 3.94 -13.41 11.39
N PRO A 168 4.23 -12.38 12.19
CA PRO A 168 3.38 -11.19 12.30
C PRO A 168 3.62 -10.24 11.12
N ILE A 169 3.39 -10.75 9.90
CA ILE A 169 3.54 -10.03 8.64
C ILE A 169 2.15 -9.83 8.05
N ASP A 170 1.69 -8.57 7.92
CA ASP A 170 0.43 -8.24 7.26
C ASP A 170 0.57 -8.45 5.73
N ILE A 171 -0.49 -8.93 5.08
CA ILE A 171 -0.60 -8.98 3.61
C ILE A 171 -1.49 -7.83 3.15
N GLU A 172 -0.89 -6.92 2.40
CA GLU A 172 -1.56 -5.78 1.78
C GLU A 172 -1.74 -6.03 0.28
N VAL A 173 -2.83 -5.55 -0.30
CA VAL A 173 -3.12 -5.69 -1.73
C VAL A 173 -3.50 -4.34 -2.33
N ASP A 174 -2.97 -4.03 -3.52
CA ASP A 174 -3.25 -2.81 -4.24
C ASP A 174 -3.52 -3.06 -5.72
N GLY A 175 -4.63 -2.50 -6.20
CA GLY A 175 -5.01 -2.51 -7.61
C GLY A 175 -6.39 -3.09 -7.89
N GLY A 176 -7.32 -2.25 -8.37
CA GLY A 176 -8.66 -2.67 -8.77
C GLY A 176 -9.55 -3.16 -7.61
N ILE A 177 -9.25 -2.72 -6.36
CA ILE A 177 -9.95 -3.16 -5.15
C ILE A 177 -11.32 -2.46 -5.04
N ASN A 178 -12.34 -3.27 -4.80
CA ASN A 178 -13.71 -2.90 -4.48
C ASN A 178 -14.30 -3.96 -3.51
N ASP A 179 -15.58 -3.87 -3.17
CA ASP A 179 -16.21 -4.80 -2.22
C ASP A 179 -16.22 -6.27 -2.69
N LYS A 180 -16.21 -6.53 -4.00
CA LYS A 180 -16.16 -7.89 -4.56
C LYS A 180 -14.72 -8.42 -4.62
N THR A 181 -13.81 -7.64 -5.23
CA THR A 181 -12.41 -8.06 -5.37
C THR A 181 -11.70 -8.08 -4.02
N GLY A 182 -12.04 -7.15 -3.10
CA GLY A 182 -11.56 -7.14 -1.73
C GLY A 182 -11.96 -8.40 -0.97
N ALA A 183 -13.21 -8.86 -1.09
CA ALA A 183 -13.66 -10.11 -0.49
C ALA A 183 -12.83 -11.31 -0.99
N LEU A 184 -12.57 -11.39 -2.31
CA LEU A 184 -11.71 -12.43 -2.87
C LEU A 184 -10.28 -12.36 -2.31
N CYS A 185 -9.70 -11.16 -2.17
CA CYS A 185 -8.37 -11.00 -1.59
C CYS A 185 -8.31 -11.46 -0.14
N VAL A 186 -9.31 -11.07 0.68
CA VAL A 186 -9.42 -11.47 2.09
C VAL A 186 -9.57 -12.99 2.24
N GLN A 187 -10.41 -13.63 1.44
CA GLN A 187 -10.55 -15.09 1.41
C GLN A 187 -9.25 -15.80 1.06
N ASN A 188 -8.33 -15.14 0.34
CA ASN A 188 -7.01 -15.65 0.00
C ASN A 188 -5.93 -15.24 1.01
N GLY A 189 -6.26 -14.46 2.04
CA GLY A 189 -5.37 -14.15 3.16
C GLY A 189 -4.87 -12.72 3.25
N ALA A 190 -5.46 -11.76 2.51
CA ALA A 190 -5.14 -10.34 2.66
C ALA A 190 -5.68 -9.78 3.98
N ASP A 191 -4.89 -8.93 4.62
CA ASP A 191 -5.19 -8.25 5.89
C ASP A 191 -5.49 -6.75 5.68
N ILE A 192 -4.95 -6.15 4.60
CA ILE A 192 -5.06 -4.72 4.28
C ILE A 192 -5.48 -4.55 2.82
N LEU A 193 -6.50 -3.72 2.60
CA LEU A 193 -7.05 -3.42 1.28
C LEU A 193 -6.74 -1.96 0.89
N VAL A 194 -5.91 -1.77 -0.13
CA VAL A 194 -5.69 -0.45 -0.74
C VAL A 194 -6.75 -0.21 -1.81
N ALA A 195 -7.54 0.85 -1.67
CA ALA A 195 -8.62 1.17 -2.62
C ALA A 195 -8.63 2.66 -2.96
N GLY A 196 -8.56 2.97 -4.25
CA GLY A 196 -8.64 4.33 -4.78
C GLY A 196 -10.04 4.66 -5.31
N ASN A 197 -10.24 4.50 -6.61
CA ASN A 197 -11.48 4.87 -7.30
C ASN A 197 -12.77 4.37 -6.64
N TYR A 198 -12.76 3.19 -6.03
CA TYR A 198 -13.93 2.66 -5.34
C TYR A 198 -14.40 3.56 -4.19
N ILE A 199 -13.45 4.11 -3.43
CA ILE A 199 -13.74 4.99 -2.30
C ILE A 199 -14.03 6.42 -2.79
N PHE A 200 -13.16 7.00 -3.64
CA PHE A 200 -13.26 8.41 -4.03
C PHE A 200 -14.43 8.72 -4.97
N LYS A 201 -14.93 7.73 -5.74
CA LYS A 201 -16.12 7.88 -6.60
C LYS A 201 -17.43 7.46 -5.93
N ALA A 202 -17.36 6.99 -4.68
CA ALA A 202 -18.55 6.62 -3.93
C ALA A 202 -19.38 7.85 -3.55
N SER A 203 -20.69 7.73 -3.58
CA SER A 203 -21.62 8.76 -3.07
C SER A 203 -21.50 8.94 -1.55
N ASP A 204 -21.06 7.89 -0.84
CA ASP A 204 -20.75 7.90 0.60
C ASP A 204 -19.44 7.16 0.84
N ILE A 205 -18.38 7.94 1.14
CA ILE A 205 -17.03 7.45 1.43
C ILE A 205 -17.02 6.54 2.66
N LYS A 206 -17.81 6.87 3.69
CA LYS A 206 -17.86 6.09 4.93
C LYS A 206 -18.48 4.72 4.68
N ASP A 207 -19.55 4.64 3.91
CA ASP A 207 -20.18 3.37 3.52
C ASP A 207 -19.23 2.51 2.67
N ALA A 208 -18.51 3.13 1.72
CA ALA A 208 -17.53 2.42 0.90
C ALA A 208 -16.40 1.80 1.75
N ILE A 209 -15.83 2.55 2.71
CA ILE A 209 -14.81 2.06 3.63
C ILE A 209 -15.39 0.93 4.51
N LEU A 210 -16.60 1.10 5.03
CA LEU A 210 -17.24 0.10 5.87
C LEU A 210 -17.51 -1.22 5.12
N LYS A 211 -17.93 -1.14 3.85
CA LYS A 211 -18.13 -2.32 2.99
C LYS A 211 -16.83 -3.10 2.77
N LEU A 212 -15.69 -2.41 2.61
CA LEU A 212 -14.39 -3.06 2.51
C LEU A 212 -13.99 -3.72 3.82
N LYS A 213 -14.21 -3.06 4.96
CA LYS A 213 -13.89 -3.62 6.29
C LYS A 213 -14.70 -4.88 6.62
N ASN A 214 -15.90 -5.01 6.08
CA ASN A 214 -16.83 -6.11 6.35
C ASN A 214 -16.92 -7.10 5.18
N CYS A 215 -15.96 -7.09 4.25
CA CYS A 215 -16.02 -8.00 3.10
C CYS A 215 -15.68 -9.46 3.44
N GLU A 216 -15.20 -9.75 4.68
CA GLU A 216 -15.02 -11.11 5.19
C GLU A 216 -16.34 -11.87 5.31
N ASP A 217 -17.46 -11.16 5.55
CA ASP A 217 -18.77 -11.75 5.85
C ASP A 217 -19.56 -12.11 4.57
N LYS A 218 -18.95 -12.02 3.39
CA LYS A 218 -19.56 -12.31 2.10
C LYS A 218 -18.94 -13.54 1.45
#